data_2570e35325a0fa70cc7fa5a9dbdbc0cc
#
_entry.id   2570e35325a0fa70cc7fa5a9dbdbc0cc
#
_cell.length_a   1.000
_cell.length_b   1.000
_cell.length_c   1.000
_cell.angle_alpha   90.00
_cell.angle_beta   90.00
_cell.angle_gamma   90.00
#
_symmetry.space_group_name_H-M   'P 1'
#
loop_
_entity.id
_entity.type
_entity.pdbx_description
1 polymer ?
#
loop_
_entity_poly.entity_id
_entity_poly.type
_entity_poly.pdbx_seq_one_letter_code
_entity_poly.pdbx_strand_id
1 'polypeptide(L)'
;LEIIKKYEDKIDFWVSENDEGIYDGFNKGLSYASGDLIGFVNSDDVLTDDALEILFKYYKQYPNVDFFFGSVKKHWAVLHGYKPWKIHLSWGFYSSHSTGFFIKKEAAKIVGKYNTDYKYSSDYDYFYRMIVKHKLKGVGTKKSEIFGIFRRGGFSSKVNFLDHFFETIKIRLNNKQNKLIVLLIFLMKYLKNIKKF
;
A
#
# COMPACT_ATOMS: atom_id res chain seq x y z
N LEU A 1 8.40 -5.59 -22.31
CA LEU A 1 8.59 -4.34 -23.08
C LEU A 1 7.70 -4.26 -24.29
N GLU A 2 7.50 -5.36 -25.05
CA GLU A 2 6.66 -5.37 -26.27
C GLU A 2 5.22 -4.88 -26.03
N ILE A 3 4.62 -5.31 -24.90
CA ILE A 3 3.26 -4.84 -24.54
C ILE A 3 3.24 -3.34 -24.28
N ILE A 4 4.24 -2.79 -23.57
CA ILE A 4 4.33 -1.35 -23.30
C ILE A 4 4.45 -0.59 -24.61
N LYS A 5 5.36 -1.01 -25.49
CA LYS A 5 5.53 -0.40 -26.83
C LYS A 5 4.26 -0.45 -27.68
N LYS A 6 3.47 -1.52 -27.58
CA LYS A 6 2.20 -1.66 -28.29
C LYS A 6 1.16 -0.59 -27.88
N TYR A 7 1.24 -0.08 -26.64
CA TYR A 7 0.31 0.91 -26.08
C TYR A 7 1.01 2.23 -25.76
N GLU A 8 2.18 2.50 -26.36
CA GLU A 8 2.99 3.69 -26.08
C GLU A 8 2.24 4.99 -26.36
N ASP A 9 1.35 5.01 -27.35
CA ASP A 9 0.46 6.10 -27.67
C ASP A 9 -0.56 6.47 -26.58
N LYS A 10 -0.74 5.58 -25.58
CA LYS A 10 -1.66 5.74 -24.46
C LYS A 10 -0.94 5.93 -23.13
N ILE A 11 0.38 6.00 -23.14
CA ILE A 11 1.24 6.11 -21.96
C ILE A 11 1.97 7.45 -22.02
N ASP A 12 1.72 8.34 -21.06
CA ASP A 12 2.36 9.66 -21.03
C ASP A 12 3.89 9.57 -20.86
N PHE A 13 4.35 8.60 -20.06
CA PHE A 13 5.76 8.36 -19.79
C PHE A 13 6.02 6.91 -19.39
N TRP A 14 7.07 6.31 -19.88
CA TRP A 14 7.56 5.02 -19.42
C TRP A 14 9.07 4.96 -19.40
N VAL A 15 9.60 4.13 -18.52
CA VAL A 15 11.03 3.85 -18.39
C VAL A 15 11.23 2.38 -18.05
N SER A 16 12.28 1.80 -18.59
CA SER A 16 12.73 0.44 -18.24
C SER A 16 14.20 0.50 -17.88
N GLU A 17 14.49 0.37 -16.61
CA GLU A 17 15.82 0.42 -16.04
C GLU A 17 15.92 -0.56 -14.87
N ASN A 18 17.15 -0.86 -14.44
CA ASN A 18 17.36 -1.70 -13.27
C ASN A 18 16.87 -1.01 -12.00
N ASP A 19 16.29 -1.78 -11.09
CA ASP A 19 15.90 -1.34 -9.76
C ASP A 19 16.50 -2.26 -8.68
N GLU A 20 16.51 -1.77 -7.44
CA GLU A 20 16.94 -2.51 -6.25
C GLU A 20 15.76 -3.17 -5.52
N GLY A 21 14.68 -3.43 -6.24
CA GLY A 21 13.47 -4.07 -5.75
C GLY A 21 12.22 -3.20 -5.86
N ILE A 22 11.08 -3.78 -5.52
CA ILE A 22 9.74 -3.19 -5.75
C ILE A 22 9.58 -1.76 -5.18
N TYR A 23 10.18 -1.47 -4.04
CA TYR A 23 10.06 -0.16 -3.41
C TYR A 23 10.98 0.90 -4.02
N ASP A 24 12.10 0.49 -4.63
CA ASP A 24 12.88 1.39 -5.47
C ASP A 24 12.10 1.75 -6.73
N GLY A 25 11.46 0.76 -7.38
CA GLY A 25 10.53 1.01 -8.48
C GLY A 25 9.38 1.98 -8.08
N PHE A 26 8.79 1.82 -6.89
CA PHE A 26 7.78 2.74 -6.39
C PHE A 26 8.33 4.15 -6.18
N ASN A 27 9.55 4.28 -5.65
CA ASN A 27 10.21 5.58 -5.46
C ASN A 27 10.49 6.29 -6.78
N LYS A 28 10.90 5.56 -7.82
CA LYS A 28 11.06 6.09 -9.17
C LYS A 28 9.71 6.56 -9.71
N GLY A 29 8.66 5.74 -9.59
CA GLY A 29 7.30 6.13 -9.96
C GLY A 29 6.81 7.39 -9.25
N LEU A 30 7.06 7.53 -7.93
CA LEU A 30 6.76 8.75 -7.17
C LEU A 30 7.47 9.98 -7.73
N SER A 31 8.72 9.82 -8.17
CA SER A 31 9.51 10.94 -8.69
C SER A 31 9.04 11.41 -10.07
N TYR A 32 8.51 10.51 -10.89
CA TYR A 32 7.99 10.82 -12.22
C TYR A 32 6.52 11.27 -12.23
N ALA A 33 5.75 10.92 -11.19
CA ALA A 33 4.33 11.25 -11.14
C ALA A 33 4.07 12.76 -11.14
N SER A 34 3.32 13.26 -12.12
CA SER A 34 2.97 14.68 -12.29
C SER A 34 1.54 15.02 -11.84
N GLY A 35 0.64 14.04 -11.75
CA GLY A 35 -0.77 14.23 -11.40
C GLY A 35 -1.02 14.64 -9.94
N ASP A 36 -2.22 15.12 -9.66
CA ASP A 36 -2.66 15.52 -8.30
C ASP A 36 -2.80 14.35 -7.35
N LEU A 37 -3.14 13.17 -7.88
CA LEU A 37 -3.26 11.91 -7.15
C LEU A 37 -2.28 10.89 -7.71
N ILE A 38 -1.62 10.16 -6.82
CA ILE A 38 -0.67 9.11 -7.15
C ILE A 38 -1.24 7.78 -6.64
N GLY A 39 -1.26 6.78 -7.50
CA GLY A 39 -1.61 5.39 -7.19
C GLY A 39 -0.64 4.43 -7.86
N PHE A 40 -0.59 3.19 -7.39
CA PHE A 40 0.25 2.14 -7.94
C PHE A 40 -0.60 0.95 -8.36
N VAL A 41 -0.40 0.49 -9.59
CA VAL A 41 -0.98 -0.74 -10.10
C VAL A 41 0.16 -1.67 -10.47
N ASN A 42 0.29 -2.77 -9.74
CA ASN A 42 1.33 -3.75 -10.04
C ASN A 42 0.99 -4.48 -11.35
N SER A 43 2.01 -5.05 -12.00
CA SER A 43 1.87 -5.70 -13.30
C SER A 43 0.93 -6.92 -13.30
N ASP A 44 0.67 -7.50 -12.13
CA ASP A 44 -0.24 -8.64 -11.92
C ASP A 44 -1.62 -8.23 -11.39
N ASP A 45 -1.87 -6.95 -11.13
CA ASP A 45 -3.15 -6.42 -10.66
C ASP A 45 -3.93 -5.70 -11.76
N VAL A 46 -5.22 -5.46 -11.52
CA VAL A 46 -6.11 -4.76 -12.46
C VAL A 46 -6.97 -3.75 -11.71
N LEU A 47 -7.08 -2.53 -12.22
CA LEU A 47 -8.14 -1.60 -11.81
C LEU A 47 -9.47 -2.00 -12.46
N THR A 48 -10.58 -1.77 -11.76
CA THR A 48 -11.92 -1.89 -12.35
C THR A 48 -12.21 -0.67 -13.24
N ASP A 49 -13.14 -0.82 -14.18
CA ASP A 49 -13.43 0.21 -15.20
C ASP A 49 -13.93 1.53 -14.56
N ASP A 50 -14.63 1.44 -13.42
CA ASP A 50 -15.20 2.56 -12.68
C ASP A 50 -14.30 3.10 -11.54
N ALA A 51 -13.13 2.48 -11.32
CA ALA A 51 -12.25 2.83 -10.20
C ALA A 51 -11.86 4.31 -10.15
N LEU A 52 -11.46 4.87 -11.30
CA LEU A 52 -11.04 6.27 -11.38
C LEU A 52 -12.21 7.24 -11.25
N GLU A 53 -13.40 6.88 -11.75
CA GLU A 53 -14.62 7.68 -11.58
C GLU A 53 -15.02 7.75 -10.09
N ILE A 54 -15.01 6.61 -9.40
CA ILE A 54 -15.26 6.53 -7.96
C ILE A 54 -14.23 7.35 -7.19
N LEU A 55 -12.93 7.20 -7.51
CA LEU A 55 -11.85 7.96 -6.89
C LEU A 55 -12.07 9.47 -7.03
N PHE A 56 -12.40 9.92 -8.24
CA PHE A 56 -12.65 11.34 -8.52
C PHE A 56 -13.85 11.89 -7.75
N LYS A 57 -14.93 11.11 -7.62
CA LYS A 57 -16.08 11.45 -6.77
C LYS A 57 -15.65 11.65 -5.32
N TYR A 58 -14.87 10.73 -4.76
CA TYR A 58 -14.35 10.85 -3.39
C TYR A 58 -13.40 12.03 -3.23
N TYR A 59 -12.53 12.25 -4.20
CA TYR A 59 -11.61 13.40 -4.21
C TYR A 59 -12.34 14.73 -4.13
N LYS A 60 -13.44 14.89 -4.87
CA LYS A 60 -14.29 16.09 -4.81
C LYS A 60 -15.10 16.16 -3.53
N GLN A 61 -15.65 15.04 -3.06
CA GLN A 61 -16.49 15.00 -1.87
C GLN A 61 -15.71 15.29 -0.58
N TYR A 62 -14.43 14.91 -0.55
CA TYR A 62 -13.56 15.02 0.63
C TYR A 62 -12.31 15.87 0.36
N PRO A 63 -12.44 17.19 0.13
CA PRO A 63 -11.30 18.04 -0.27
C PRO A 63 -10.19 18.10 0.78
N ASN A 64 -10.52 17.88 2.06
CA ASN A 64 -9.60 17.95 3.20
C ASN A 64 -8.96 16.60 3.56
N VAL A 65 -9.12 15.56 2.74
CA VAL A 65 -8.43 14.27 2.92
C VAL A 65 -7.17 14.22 2.07
N ASP A 66 -6.17 13.54 2.58
CA ASP A 66 -4.84 13.44 1.96
C ASP A 66 -4.68 12.17 1.13
N PHE A 67 -5.43 11.10 1.47
CA PHE A 67 -5.34 9.81 0.78
C PHE A 67 -6.65 9.03 0.81
N PHE A 68 -6.76 8.05 -0.09
CA PHE A 68 -7.96 7.25 -0.32
C PHE A 68 -7.61 5.76 -0.32
N PHE A 69 -8.43 4.94 0.35
CA PHE A 69 -8.38 3.50 0.26
C PHE A 69 -9.66 2.99 -0.42
N GLY A 70 -9.53 2.58 -1.68
CA GLY A 70 -10.58 1.87 -2.41
C GLY A 70 -10.67 0.41 -1.97
N SER A 71 -11.84 -0.18 -2.08
CA SER A 71 -12.04 -1.60 -1.83
C SER A 71 -11.32 -2.44 -2.89
N VAL A 72 -10.69 -3.54 -2.48
CA VAL A 72 -9.97 -4.45 -3.39
C VAL A 72 -10.51 -5.87 -3.27
N LYS A 73 -10.87 -6.45 -4.39
CA LYS A 73 -11.32 -7.84 -4.45
C LYS A 73 -10.11 -8.77 -4.46
N LYS A 74 -10.03 -9.62 -3.44
CA LYS A 74 -9.15 -10.79 -3.41
C LYS A 74 -9.96 -12.06 -3.70
N HIS A 75 -9.27 -13.14 -4.06
CA HIS A 75 -9.95 -14.43 -4.37
C HIS A 75 -10.81 -14.99 -3.23
N TRP A 76 -10.57 -14.59 -1.97
CA TRP A 76 -11.28 -15.10 -0.78
C TRP A 76 -12.15 -14.03 -0.10
N ALA A 77 -11.96 -12.74 -0.39
CA ALA A 77 -12.73 -11.66 0.25
C ALA A 77 -12.56 -10.32 -0.46
N VAL A 78 -13.39 -9.35 -0.07
CA VAL A 78 -13.20 -7.95 -0.40
C VAL A 78 -12.55 -7.26 0.80
N LEU A 79 -11.36 -6.71 0.60
CA LEU A 79 -10.73 -5.81 1.55
C LEU A 79 -11.39 -4.45 1.42
N HIS A 80 -11.90 -3.91 2.53
CA HIS A 80 -12.62 -2.63 2.52
C HIS A 80 -12.57 -1.90 3.86
N GLY A 81 -12.88 -0.60 3.82
CA GLY A 81 -12.96 0.28 4.99
C GLY A 81 -11.59 0.68 5.51
N TYR A 82 -11.51 1.83 6.12
CA TYR A 82 -10.29 2.38 6.70
C TYR A 82 -10.53 2.78 8.15
N LYS A 83 -9.66 2.29 9.05
CA LYS A 83 -9.69 2.61 10.48
C LYS A 83 -8.27 2.90 10.96
N PRO A 84 -7.88 4.18 11.14
CA PRO A 84 -6.49 4.57 11.40
C PRO A 84 -5.87 3.91 12.63
N TRP A 85 -6.64 3.69 13.71
CA TRP A 85 -6.16 3.06 14.92
C TRP A 85 -5.65 1.61 14.72
N LYS A 86 -6.15 0.91 13.70
CA LYS A 86 -5.73 -0.46 13.40
C LYS A 86 -4.28 -0.58 12.94
N ILE A 87 -3.64 0.52 12.54
CA ILE A 87 -2.23 0.48 12.15
C ILE A 87 -1.32 0.06 13.31
N HIS A 88 -1.74 0.32 14.55
CA HIS A 88 -1.03 -0.10 15.74
C HIS A 88 -1.14 -1.61 16.01
N LEU A 89 -2.06 -2.30 15.36
CA LEU A 89 -2.26 -3.74 15.46
C LEU A 89 -1.56 -4.47 14.30
N SER A 90 -1.49 -5.78 14.40
CA SER A 90 -0.67 -6.54 13.44
C SER A 90 -1.34 -6.85 12.11
N TRP A 91 -2.62 -6.55 11.92
CA TRP A 91 -3.39 -6.91 10.73
C TRP A 91 -4.60 -6.04 10.52
N GLY A 92 -5.01 -5.91 9.26
CA GLY A 92 -6.29 -5.33 8.88
C GLY A 92 -6.46 -3.85 9.19
N PHE A 93 -5.37 -3.07 9.22
CA PHE A 93 -5.47 -1.63 9.44
C PHE A 93 -5.91 -0.87 8.19
N TYR A 94 -5.64 -1.41 7.02
CA TYR A 94 -6.02 -0.85 5.73
C TYR A 94 -6.90 -1.82 4.97
N SER A 95 -7.78 -1.25 4.17
CA SER A 95 -8.78 -1.99 3.41
C SER A 95 -8.25 -2.56 2.13
N SER A 96 -7.18 -1.98 1.60
CA SER A 96 -6.76 -2.24 0.24
C SER A 96 -5.30 -2.64 0.15
N HIS A 97 -4.99 -3.26 -0.93
CA HIS A 97 -3.66 -3.47 -1.47
C HIS A 97 -3.15 -2.17 -2.14
N SER A 98 -1.87 -2.12 -2.59
CA SER A 98 -1.32 -1.00 -3.37
C SER A 98 -2.26 -0.53 -4.48
N THR A 99 -2.89 -1.45 -5.19
CA THR A 99 -3.86 -1.18 -6.27
C THR A 99 -5.09 -0.37 -5.83
N GLY A 100 -5.45 -0.39 -4.54
CA GLY A 100 -6.54 0.42 -4.00
C GLY A 100 -6.10 1.69 -3.30
N PHE A 101 -4.81 1.97 -3.21
CA PHE A 101 -4.27 3.12 -2.49
C PHE A 101 -3.96 4.27 -3.43
N PHE A 102 -4.53 5.45 -3.11
CA PHE A 102 -4.24 6.70 -3.80
C PHE A 102 -3.94 7.79 -2.79
N ILE A 103 -2.93 8.59 -3.05
CA ILE A 103 -2.47 9.68 -2.18
C ILE A 103 -2.35 10.98 -2.99
N LYS A 104 -2.70 12.12 -2.38
CA LYS A 104 -2.42 13.41 -2.96
C LYS A 104 -0.91 13.62 -3.11
N LYS A 105 -0.48 14.18 -4.22
CA LYS A 105 0.94 14.43 -4.51
C LYS A 105 1.63 15.22 -3.39
N GLU A 106 0.98 16.26 -2.87
CA GLU A 106 1.54 17.06 -1.78
C GLU A 106 1.67 16.25 -0.46
N ALA A 107 0.71 15.38 -0.20
CA ALA A 107 0.78 14.47 0.95
C ALA A 107 1.91 13.44 0.77
N ALA A 108 2.10 12.90 -0.43
CA ALA A 108 3.20 12.00 -0.75
C ALA A 108 4.57 12.66 -0.53
N LYS A 109 4.73 13.94 -0.89
CA LYS A 109 5.95 14.72 -0.61
C LYS A 109 6.24 14.83 0.89
N ILE A 110 5.20 15.02 1.71
CA ILE A 110 5.33 15.10 3.19
C ILE A 110 5.79 13.75 3.76
N VAL A 111 5.26 12.64 3.27
CA VAL A 111 5.65 11.29 3.74
C VAL A 111 7.06 10.93 3.25
N GLY A 112 7.42 11.38 2.06
CA GLY A 112 8.69 11.07 1.40
C GLY A 112 8.70 9.70 0.73
N LYS A 113 9.88 9.15 0.53
CA LYS A 113 10.11 7.89 -0.17
C LYS A 113 9.73 6.66 0.67
N TYR A 114 9.42 5.54 0.00
CA TYR A 114 9.44 4.22 0.62
C TYR A 114 10.86 3.89 1.08
N ASN A 115 10.97 3.27 2.24
CA ASN A 115 12.28 2.86 2.76
C ASN A 115 12.72 1.54 2.10
N THR A 116 13.76 1.58 1.31
CA THR A 116 14.29 0.42 0.57
C THR A 116 15.03 -0.58 1.45
N ASP A 117 15.36 -0.25 2.70
CA ASP A 117 15.90 -1.20 3.69
C ASP A 117 14.88 -2.28 4.11
N TYR A 118 13.61 -2.07 3.79
CA TYR A 118 12.53 -3.03 4.00
C TYR A 118 12.16 -3.69 2.68
N LYS A 119 12.43 -4.98 2.60
CA LYS A 119 12.24 -5.73 1.36
C LYS A 119 10.79 -6.14 1.10
N TYR A 120 10.02 -6.37 2.16
CA TYR A 120 8.69 -7.01 2.08
C TYR A 120 7.55 -6.15 2.58
N SER A 121 7.81 -5.17 3.42
CA SER A 121 6.78 -4.43 4.16
C SER A 121 7.02 -2.92 4.23
N SER A 122 7.75 -2.35 3.28
CA SER A 122 7.98 -0.90 3.25
C SER A 122 6.68 -0.11 3.02
N ASP A 123 5.65 -0.73 2.43
CA ASP A 123 4.30 -0.19 2.38
C ASP A 123 3.72 0.02 3.79
N TYR A 124 3.93 -0.93 4.70
CA TYR A 124 3.52 -0.79 6.09
C TYR A 124 4.28 0.36 6.80
N ASP A 125 5.59 0.52 6.58
CA ASP A 125 6.37 1.65 7.08
C ASP A 125 5.83 2.98 6.52
N TYR A 126 5.57 3.04 5.21
CA TYR A 126 5.04 4.21 4.54
C TYR A 126 3.69 4.64 5.14
N PHE A 127 2.76 3.70 5.30
CA PHE A 127 1.46 3.96 5.91
C PHE A 127 1.58 4.34 7.39
N TYR A 128 2.52 3.74 8.13
CA TYR A 128 2.74 4.12 9.52
C TYR A 128 3.22 5.57 9.65
N ARG A 129 4.20 5.98 8.83
CA ARG A 129 4.66 7.37 8.77
C ARG A 129 3.52 8.30 8.36
N MET A 130 2.79 7.96 7.33
CA MET A 130 1.64 8.72 6.82
C MET A 130 0.58 8.97 7.90
N ILE A 131 0.14 7.92 8.59
CA ILE A 131 -0.99 7.98 9.52
C ILE A 131 -0.56 8.44 10.91
N VAL A 132 0.54 7.92 11.45
CA VAL A 132 0.95 8.14 12.83
C VAL A 132 1.89 9.33 12.97
N LYS A 133 2.93 9.39 12.16
CA LYS A 133 3.95 10.45 12.25
C LYS A 133 3.42 11.76 11.69
N HIS A 134 2.88 11.74 10.48
CA HIS A 134 2.40 12.94 9.78
C HIS A 134 0.92 13.24 10.02
N LYS A 135 0.16 12.33 10.66
CA LYS A 135 -1.26 12.49 11.01
C LYS A 135 -2.15 12.86 9.81
N LEU A 136 -1.79 12.37 8.63
CA LEU A 136 -2.55 12.61 7.41
C LEU A 136 -3.94 11.97 7.51
N LYS A 137 -4.91 12.61 6.88
CA LYS A 137 -6.31 12.20 6.92
C LYS A 137 -6.65 11.35 5.71
N GLY A 138 -7.31 10.22 5.93
CA GLY A 138 -7.74 9.33 4.86
C GLY A 138 -9.20 8.96 4.94
N VAL A 139 -9.72 8.46 3.85
CA VAL A 139 -11.06 7.88 3.75
C VAL A 139 -11.01 6.56 3.01
N GLY A 140 -11.85 5.61 3.42
CA GLY A 140 -12.07 4.35 2.69
C GLY A 140 -13.38 4.39 1.92
N THR A 141 -13.42 3.77 0.75
CA THR A 141 -14.65 3.64 -0.03
C THR A 141 -15.59 2.59 0.55
N LYS A 142 -16.83 2.54 0.07
CA LYS A 142 -17.79 1.50 0.45
C LYS A 142 -17.33 0.13 -0.06
N LYS A 143 -17.77 -0.94 0.59
CA LYS A 143 -17.41 -2.31 0.24
C LYS A 143 -17.75 -2.68 -1.22
N SER A 144 -18.84 -2.14 -1.74
CA SER A 144 -19.29 -2.35 -3.12
C SER A 144 -18.49 -1.57 -4.16
N GLU A 145 -17.76 -0.53 -3.75
CA GLU A 145 -16.96 0.33 -4.64
C GLU A 145 -15.56 -0.26 -4.77
N ILE A 146 -15.42 -1.21 -5.71
CA ILE A 146 -14.19 -1.98 -5.92
C ILE A 146 -13.26 -1.19 -6.84
N PHE A 147 -12.06 -0.89 -6.37
CA PHE A 147 -11.02 -0.22 -7.17
C PHE A 147 -10.18 -1.19 -7.98
N GLY A 148 -9.91 -2.34 -7.41
CA GLY A 148 -9.01 -3.27 -8.06
C GLY A 148 -9.24 -4.72 -7.70
N ILE A 149 -8.64 -5.58 -8.53
CA ILE A 149 -8.65 -7.03 -8.38
C ILE A 149 -7.21 -7.48 -8.16
N PHE A 150 -6.95 -8.02 -6.97
CA PHE A 150 -5.67 -8.63 -6.64
C PHE A 150 -5.59 -10.05 -7.19
N ARG A 151 -4.60 -10.30 -8.04
CA ARG A 151 -4.33 -11.62 -8.60
C ARG A 151 -3.34 -12.41 -7.73
N ARG A 152 -3.39 -13.74 -7.85
CA ARG A 152 -2.45 -14.64 -7.17
C ARG A 152 -1.15 -14.77 -7.98
N GLY A 153 -0.04 -15.08 -7.29
CA GLY A 153 1.22 -15.46 -7.94
C GLY A 153 2.28 -14.36 -7.95
N GLY A 154 1.94 -13.14 -7.50
CA GLY A 154 2.87 -12.04 -7.40
C GLY A 154 3.94 -12.21 -6.30
N PHE A 155 4.78 -11.20 -6.14
CA PHE A 155 5.90 -11.15 -5.21
C PHE A 155 5.51 -11.55 -3.77
N SER A 156 4.40 -11.02 -3.26
CA SER A 156 3.94 -11.29 -1.89
C SER A 156 3.61 -12.75 -1.60
N SER A 157 3.31 -13.56 -2.62
CA SER A 157 3.03 -15.00 -2.48
C SER A 157 4.26 -15.85 -2.24
N LYS A 158 5.46 -15.32 -2.53
CA LYS A 158 6.76 -15.99 -2.42
C LYS A 158 7.53 -15.60 -1.16
N VAL A 159 6.99 -14.68 -0.36
CA VAL A 159 7.66 -14.16 0.84
C VAL A 159 7.62 -15.19 1.96
N ASN A 160 8.78 -15.45 2.56
CA ASN A 160 8.87 -16.29 3.75
C ASN A 160 8.13 -15.60 4.93
N PHE A 161 7.35 -16.39 5.68
CA PHE A 161 6.59 -15.89 6.82
C PHE A 161 7.48 -15.24 7.89
N LEU A 162 8.64 -15.83 8.19
CA LEU A 162 9.55 -15.33 9.23
C LEU A 162 10.17 -14.00 8.83
N ASP A 163 10.64 -13.89 7.59
CA ASP A 163 11.24 -12.66 7.06
C ASP A 163 10.24 -11.49 7.14
N HIS A 164 9.03 -11.70 6.63
CA HIS A 164 7.95 -10.71 6.71
C HIS A 164 7.59 -10.38 8.18
N PHE A 165 7.55 -11.38 9.04
CA PHE A 165 7.21 -11.21 10.45
C PHE A 165 8.25 -10.34 11.17
N PHE A 166 9.53 -10.70 11.07
CA PHE A 166 10.60 -9.93 11.71
C PHE A 166 10.76 -8.53 11.14
N GLU A 167 10.59 -8.38 9.84
CA GLU A 167 10.61 -7.06 9.21
C GLU A 167 9.49 -6.16 9.73
N THR A 168 8.26 -6.67 9.86
CA THR A 168 7.16 -5.88 10.45
C THR A 168 7.40 -5.50 11.92
N ILE A 169 8.07 -6.34 12.71
CA ILE A 169 8.49 -6.00 14.09
C ILE A 169 9.55 -4.91 14.07
N LYS A 170 10.58 -5.03 13.21
CA LYS A 170 11.64 -4.02 13.02
C LYS A 170 11.05 -2.64 12.65
N ILE A 171 10.10 -2.61 11.71
CA ILE A 171 9.41 -1.38 11.30
C ILE A 171 8.70 -0.72 12.48
N ARG A 172 7.99 -1.49 13.31
CA ARG A 172 7.30 -0.99 14.50
C ARG A 172 8.26 -0.36 15.50
N LEU A 173 9.38 -1.02 15.77
CA LEU A 173 10.41 -0.52 16.70
C LEU A 173 11.08 0.74 16.15
N ASN A 174 11.44 0.75 14.87
CA ASN A 174 12.06 1.91 14.22
C ASN A 174 11.12 3.13 14.18
N ASN A 175 9.82 2.90 14.04
CA ASN A 175 8.79 3.94 14.14
C ASN A 175 8.37 4.26 15.57
N LYS A 176 9.14 3.82 16.58
CA LYS A 176 8.94 4.13 18.01
C LYS A 176 7.56 3.75 18.56
N GLN A 177 6.92 2.72 18.00
CA GLN A 177 5.70 2.17 18.58
C GLN A 177 5.96 1.68 20.00
N ASN A 178 4.95 1.79 20.88
CA ASN A 178 5.06 1.34 22.27
C ASN A 178 5.56 -0.12 22.32
N LYS A 179 6.69 -0.33 23.01
CA LYS A 179 7.38 -1.62 23.07
C LYS A 179 6.53 -2.75 23.68
N LEU A 180 5.65 -2.43 24.64
CA LEU A 180 4.73 -3.41 25.22
C LEU A 180 3.71 -3.90 24.19
N ILE A 181 3.16 -2.97 23.37
CA ILE A 181 2.25 -3.33 22.28
C ILE A 181 2.99 -4.21 21.25
N VAL A 182 4.23 -3.85 20.90
CA VAL A 182 5.04 -4.63 19.95
C VAL A 182 5.30 -6.03 20.49
N LEU A 183 5.65 -6.14 21.78
CA LEU A 183 5.86 -7.44 22.46
C LEU A 183 4.57 -8.29 22.46
N LEU A 184 3.43 -7.71 22.78
CA LEU A 184 2.14 -8.42 22.75
C LEU A 184 1.80 -8.92 21.34
N ILE A 185 2.02 -8.09 20.32
CA ILE A 185 1.83 -8.48 18.92
C ILE A 185 2.78 -9.62 18.53
N PHE A 186 4.05 -9.53 18.95
CA PHE A 186 5.03 -10.59 18.74
C PHE A 186 4.55 -11.90 19.35
N LEU A 187 4.19 -11.91 20.62
CA LEU A 187 3.74 -13.10 21.34
C LEU A 187 2.48 -13.71 20.70
N MET A 188 1.48 -12.88 20.40
CA MET A 188 0.25 -13.36 19.74
C MET A 188 0.53 -14.01 18.39
N LYS A 189 1.37 -13.39 17.55
CA LYS A 189 1.73 -13.95 16.24
C LYS A 189 2.59 -15.20 16.38
N TYR A 190 3.54 -15.21 17.31
CA TYR A 190 4.37 -16.37 17.61
C TYR A 190 3.50 -17.57 18.00
N LEU A 191 2.65 -17.43 19.02
CA LEU A 191 1.76 -18.50 19.49
C LEU A 191 0.84 -19.01 18.39
N LYS A 192 0.27 -18.11 17.59
CA LYS A 192 -0.61 -18.48 16.45
C LYS A 192 0.11 -19.26 15.36
N ASN A 193 1.40 -19.06 15.20
CA ASN A 193 2.19 -19.62 14.09
C ASN A 193 3.38 -20.44 14.57
N ILE A 194 3.34 -20.99 15.78
CA ILE A 194 4.47 -21.70 16.41
C ILE A 194 5.06 -22.81 15.54
N LYS A 195 4.23 -23.44 14.69
CA LYS A 195 4.67 -24.47 13.73
C LYS A 195 5.48 -23.93 12.54
N LYS A 196 5.58 -22.60 12.41
CA LYS A 196 6.33 -21.92 11.32
C LYS A 196 7.66 -21.35 11.81
N PHE A 197 7.90 -21.38 13.11
CA PHE A 197 9.15 -21.06 13.78
C PHE A 197 9.96 -22.32 14.04
#